data_8ede33d1d581d5200f26db12089837aa
#
_entry.id   8ede33d1d581d5200f26db12089837aa
#
_cell.length_a   1.000
_cell.length_b   1.000
_cell.length_c   1.000
_cell.angle_alpha   90.00
_cell.angle_beta   90.00
_cell.angle_gamma   90.00
#
_symmetry.space_group_name_H-M   'P 1'
#
loop_
_entity.id
_entity.type
_entity.pdbx_description
1 polymer ?
#
loop_
_entity_poly.entity_id
_entity_poly.type
_entity_poly.pdbx_seq_one_letter_code
_entity_poly.pdbx_strand_id
1 'polypeptide(L)'
;SQLRTKSQLKVIDADLLPLMEVAADPGGSGEENHPSPDNNVNTTQGQIAGVSLPKQIKEEKDLEPYERLFANTAYWKRIGEEFQNPLIVTGTVLFSPHTRSGYVQRDQEMYDSFGRRVVRPVRMYMERKGFILRPKFVFIDGRTGATMYSESYREEILYNAQQNTPALSSYFELMDRLVPNFLSTLSSQKIKGTRVLLK
;
A
#
# COMPACT_ATOMS: atom_id res chain seq x y z
N SER A 1 4.46 -16.15 -4.28
CA SER A 1 4.72 -14.74 -3.94
C SER A 1 5.89 -14.24 -4.76
N GLN A 2 5.74 -13.08 -5.41
CA GLN A 2 6.79 -12.50 -6.28
C GLN A 2 8.09 -12.18 -5.51
N LEU A 3 8.00 -11.89 -4.22
CA LEU A 3 9.16 -11.66 -3.36
C LEU A 3 10.06 -12.90 -3.26
N ARG A 4 9.49 -14.09 -3.15
CA ARG A 4 10.25 -15.35 -3.08
C ARG A 4 11.00 -15.66 -4.36
N THR A 5 10.44 -15.29 -5.51
CA THR A 5 11.05 -15.57 -6.82
C THR A 5 12.05 -14.53 -7.28
N LYS A 6 11.86 -13.28 -6.86
CA LYS A 6 12.67 -12.12 -7.31
C LYS A 6 13.71 -11.64 -6.29
N SER A 7 13.72 -12.16 -5.06
CA SER A 7 14.71 -11.81 -4.05
C SER A 7 15.41 -13.04 -3.49
N GLN A 8 16.64 -12.87 -2.99
CA GLN A 8 17.38 -13.90 -2.27
C GLN A 8 17.02 -13.98 -0.79
N LEU A 9 15.97 -13.25 -0.37
CA LEU A 9 15.54 -13.18 1.02
C LEU A 9 14.69 -14.39 1.38
N LYS A 10 14.95 -14.94 2.57
CA LYS A 10 14.05 -15.93 3.17
C LYS A 10 12.79 -15.22 3.64
N VAL A 11 11.70 -15.41 2.94
CA VAL A 11 10.40 -14.84 3.32
C VAL A 11 9.67 -15.81 4.25
N ILE A 12 9.34 -15.35 5.45
CA ILE A 12 8.47 -16.01 6.41
C ILE A 12 7.10 -15.44 6.22
N ASP A 13 6.14 -16.27 5.78
CA ASP A 13 4.74 -15.83 5.73
C ASP A 13 4.16 -16.06 7.12
N ALA A 14 3.90 -14.99 7.84
CA ALA A 14 3.07 -15.06 9.03
C ALA A 14 1.61 -15.06 8.54
N ASP A 15 1.04 -16.25 8.44
CA ASP A 15 -0.37 -16.39 8.12
C ASP A 15 -1.19 -15.77 9.25
N LEU A 16 -1.97 -14.75 8.91
CA LEU A 16 -3.07 -14.21 9.72
C LEU A 16 -2.68 -13.62 11.10
N LEU A 17 -1.76 -12.66 11.10
CA LEU A 17 -1.72 -11.75 12.26
C LEU A 17 -3.00 -10.90 12.24
N PRO A 18 -3.80 -10.90 13.33
CA PRO A 18 -5.05 -10.14 13.41
C PRO A 18 -4.76 -8.64 13.60
N LEU A 19 -4.04 -8.03 12.67
CA LEU A 19 -3.55 -6.65 12.80
C LEU A 19 -4.69 -5.64 12.95
N MET A 20 -5.84 -5.92 12.35
CA MET A 20 -7.02 -5.08 12.46
C MET A 20 -7.61 -5.13 13.88
N GLU A 21 -7.64 -6.31 14.50
CA GLU A 21 -8.12 -6.50 15.85
C GLU A 21 -7.17 -5.86 16.88
N VAL A 22 -5.87 -6.06 16.70
CA VAL A 22 -4.85 -5.44 17.56
C VAL A 22 -4.83 -3.92 17.41
N ALA A 23 -5.09 -3.39 16.23
CA ALA A 23 -5.23 -1.94 16.03
C ALA A 23 -6.49 -1.38 16.72
N ALA A 24 -7.53 -2.20 16.81
CA ALA A 24 -8.78 -1.83 17.50
C ALA A 24 -8.64 -1.83 19.02
N ASP A 25 -7.78 -2.72 19.57
CA ASP A 25 -7.54 -2.84 21.01
C ASP A 25 -6.04 -2.72 21.34
N PRO A 26 -5.49 -1.49 21.36
CA PRO A 26 -4.07 -1.26 21.65
C PRO A 26 -3.67 -1.55 23.11
N GLY A 27 -4.60 -1.88 23.98
CA GLY A 27 -4.37 -2.14 25.41
C GLY A 27 -4.58 -3.60 25.85
N GLY A 28 -5.02 -4.48 24.94
CA GLY A 28 -5.24 -5.89 25.23
C GLY A 28 -3.93 -6.62 25.50
N SER A 29 -3.65 -6.87 26.78
CA SER A 29 -2.65 -7.83 27.21
C SER A 29 -3.02 -9.20 26.64
N GLY A 30 -2.14 -9.75 25.78
CA GLY A 30 -2.36 -11.03 25.12
C GLY A 30 -2.54 -12.17 26.13
N GLU A 31 -3.77 -12.53 26.38
CA GLU A 31 -4.15 -13.84 26.83
C GLU A 31 -4.45 -14.70 25.61
N GLU A 32 -3.77 -15.82 25.56
CA GLU A 32 -3.91 -16.85 24.54
C GLU A 32 -5.37 -17.30 24.44
N ASN A 33 -6.07 -16.87 23.43
CA ASN A 33 -7.27 -17.55 22.99
C ASN A 33 -6.96 -18.37 21.74
N HIS A 34 -6.61 -19.62 21.95
CA HIS A 34 -6.73 -20.67 20.95
C HIS A 34 -8.22 -20.70 20.50
N PRO A 35 -8.52 -20.63 19.24
CA PRO A 35 -9.88 -20.78 18.75
C PRO A 35 -10.31 -22.24 18.92
N SER A 36 -11.17 -22.52 19.89
CA SER A 36 -12.01 -23.70 19.88
C SER A 36 -13.06 -23.60 18.78
N PRO A 37 -13.30 -24.64 17.99
CA PRO A 37 -14.28 -24.62 16.93
C PRO A 37 -15.68 -24.95 17.47
N ASP A 38 -16.39 -23.97 18.00
CA ASP A 38 -17.85 -24.10 18.19
C ASP A 38 -18.55 -22.74 18.20
N ASN A 39 -19.29 -22.55 17.12
CA ASN A 39 -20.52 -21.78 16.95
C ASN A 39 -20.98 -20.82 18.04
N ASN A 40 -20.95 -19.51 17.83
CA ASN A 40 -22.18 -18.72 17.67
C ASN A 40 -21.84 -17.24 17.37
N VAL A 41 -22.30 -16.78 16.22
CA VAL A 41 -22.23 -15.40 15.81
C VAL A 41 -23.23 -14.59 16.65
N ASN A 42 -22.73 -13.88 17.64
CA ASN A 42 -23.41 -12.70 18.15
C ASN A 42 -22.40 -11.58 18.28
N THR A 43 -22.45 -10.70 17.30
CA THR A 43 -21.67 -9.47 17.19
C THR A 43 -22.04 -8.54 18.36
N THR A 44 -21.32 -8.66 19.45
CA THR A 44 -21.36 -7.65 20.50
C THR A 44 -20.29 -6.60 20.15
N GLN A 45 -20.77 -5.45 19.70
CA GLN A 45 -19.95 -4.25 19.49
C GLN A 45 -19.29 -3.87 20.82
N GLY A 46 -18.02 -4.22 20.97
CA GLY A 46 -17.17 -3.71 22.04
C GLY A 46 -16.87 -2.25 21.81
N GLN A 47 -17.54 -1.38 22.53
CA GLN A 47 -17.15 0.01 22.68
C GLN A 47 -15.91 0.06 23.57
N ILE A 48 -14.74 0.24 22.95
CA ILE A 48 -13.50 0.54 23.63
C ILE A 48 -13.32 2.06 23.66
N ALA A 49 -12.98 2.54 24.83
CA ALA A 49 -12.91 3.95 25.19
C ALA A 49 -12.16 4.80 24.15
N GLY A 50 -12.89 5.63 23.41
CA GLY A 50 -12.38 6.87 22.83
C GLY A 50 -11.92 6.86 21.38
N VAL A 51 -11.80 5.73 20.67
CA VAL A 51 -11.44 5.72 19.25
C VAL A 51 -12.42 4.86 18.47
N SER A 52 -13.39 5.49 17.85
CA SER A 52 -14.28 4.84 16.89
C SER A 52 -13.50 4.58 15.61
N LEU A 53 -13.18 3.32 15.31
CA LEU A 53 -12.59 2.96 14.01
C LEU A 53 -13.59 3.20 12.89
N PRO A 54 -13.18 3.79 11.77
CA PRO A 54 -14.07 4.02 10.66
C PRO A 54 -14.56 2.69 10.08
N LYS A 55 -15.88 2.55 9.91
CA LYS A 55 -16.52 1.35 9.34
C LYS A 55 -16.13 1.09 7.88
N GLN A 56 -15.69 2.11 7.17
CA GLN A 56 -15.22 2.05 5.78
C GLN A 56 -14.02 2.96 5.61
N ILE A 57 -12.94 2.40 5.13
CA ILE A 57 -11.72 3.14 4.79
C ILE A 57 -11.87 3.62 3.35
N LYS A 58 -11.99 4.93 3.15
CA LYS A 58 -12.11 5.57 1.84
C LYS A 58 -10.97 6.52 1.55
N GLU A 59 -10.46 7.16 2.59
CA GLU A 59 -9.41 8.17 2.51
C GLU A 59 -8.21 7.77 3.37
N GLU A 60 -7.09 8.40 3.09
CA GLU A 60 -5.84 8.17 3.83
C GLU A 60 -5.97 8.52 5.32
N LYS A 61 -6.80 9.51 5.65
CA LYS A 61 -7.09 9.89 7.03
C LYS A 61 -7.76 8.77 7.85
N ASP A 62 -8.53 7.93 7.18
CA ASP A 62 -9.21 6.80 7.82
C ASP A 62 -8.23 5.71 8.26
N LEU A 63 -6.99 5.73 7.72
CA LEU A 63 -5.92 4.81 8.08
C LEU A 63 -5.13 5.25 9.33
N GLU A 64 -5.21 6.51 9.73
CA GLU A 64 -4.45 7.07 10.85
C GLU A 64 -4.64 6.31 12.17
N PRO A 65 -5.84 5.87 12.56
CA PRO A 65 -6.03 5.06 13.77
C PRO A 65 -5.26 3.73 13.73
N TYR A 66 -5.15 3.12 12.54
CA TYR A 66 -4.42 1.86 12.35
C TYR A 66 -2.90 2.06 12.37
N GLU A 67 -2.41 3.24 12.03
CA GLU A 67 -0.99 3.56 12.06
C GLU A 67 -0.40 3.57 13.48
N ARG A 68 -1.23 3.76 14.49
CA ARG A 68 -0.80 3.67 15.89
C ARG A 68 -0.25 2.29 16.25
N LEU A 69 -0.69 1.25 15.55
CA LEU A 69 -0.16 -0.09 15.71
C LEU A 69 1.34 -0.15 15.39
N PHE A 70 1.80 0.62 14.40
CA PHE A 70 3.22 0.63 14.01
C PHE A 70 4.12 1.23 15.09
N ALA A 71 3.57 2.05 15.99
CA ALA A 71 4.28 2.61 17.13
C ALA A 71 4.31 1.68 18.36
N ASN A 72 3.55 0.58 18.35
CA ASN A 72 3.51 -0.37 19.45
C ASN A 72 4.73 -1.31 19.46
N THR A 73 5.85 -0.82 20.00
CA THR A 73 7.11 -1.55 20.03
C THR A 73 7.04 -2.87 20.79
N ALA A 74 6.25 -2.95 21.86
CA ALA A 74 6.08 -4.14 22.67
C ALA A 74 5.44 -5.28 21.85
N TYR A 75 4.40 -4.95 21.07
CA TYR A 75 3.73 -5.89 20.19
C TYR A 75 4.69 -6.45 19.13
N TRP A 76 5.41 -5.57 18.43
CA TRP A 76 6.32 -5.97 17.36
C TRP A 76 7.54 -6.74 17.89
N LYS A 77 8.03 -6.40 19.09
CA LYS A 77 9.10 -7.14 19.73
C LYS A 77 8.68 -8.57 20.04
N ARG A 78 7.48 -8.79 20.57
CA ARG A 78 6.93 -10.14 20.83
C ARG A 78 6.86 -10.97 19.55
N ILE A 79 6.36 -10.42 18.47
CA ILE A 79 6.36 -11.08 17.15
C ILE A 79 7.79 -11.36 16.69
N GLY A 80 8.69 -10.41 16.88
CA GLY A 80 10.09 -10.60 16.52
C GLY A 80 10.75 -11.78 17.27
N GLU A 81 10.49 -11.93 18.55
CA GLU A 81 10.97 -13.04 19.37
C GLU A 81 10.45 -14.38 18.87
N GLU A 82 9.17 -14.45 18.48
CA GLU A 82 8.56 -15.67 17.92
C GLU A 82 9.23 -16.12 16.63
N PHE A 83 9.60 -15.19 15.75
CA PHE A 83 10.18 -15.47 14.43
C PHE A 83 11.70 -15.29 14.35
N GLN A 84 12.44 -15.35 15.48
CA GLN A 84 13.89 -15.22 15.54
C GLN A 84 14.43 -13.86 15.08
N ASN A 85 13.78 -12.80 15.49
CA ASN A 85 14.17 -11.41 15.23
C ASN A 85 14.33 -11.05 13.74
N PRO A 86 13.33 -11.28 12.90
CA PRO A 86 13.39 -10.95 11.49
C PRO A 86 13.27 -9.44 11.25
N LEU A 87 13.54 -9.01 10.02
CA LEU A 87 13.02 -7.75 9.53
C LEU A 87 11.52 -7.93 9.26
N ILE A 88 10.70 -7.20 9.99
CA ILE A 88 9.25 -7.21 9.82
C ILE A 88 8.87 -6.14 8.81
N VAL A 89 8.10 -6.54 7.80
CA VAL A 89 7.53 -5.62 6.80
C VAL A 89 6.03 -5.65 6.93
N THR A 90 5.45 -4.52 7.23
CA THR A 90 4.01 -4.31 7.38
C THR A 90 3.60 -3.02 6.70
N GLY A 91 2.35 -2.63 6.82
CA GLY A 91 1.90 -1.35 6.28
C GLY A 91 0.40 -1.28 6.02
N THR A 92 0.01 -0.23 5.32
CA THR A 92 -1.36 0.01 4.88
C THR A 92 -1.42 0.10 3.37
N VAL A 93 -2.56 -0.29 2.79
CA VAL A 93 -2.81 -0.18 1.36
C VAL A 93 -4.18 0.45 1.15
N LEU A 94 -4.21 1.57 0.46
CA LEU A 94 -5.44 2.21 0.02
C LEU A 94 -5.57 2.08 -1.50
N PHE A 95 -6.63 1.42 -1.93
CA PHE A 95 -6.99 1.30 -3.33
C PHE A 95 -8.36 1.93 -3.55
N SER A 96 -8.43 2.99 -4.34
CA SER A 96 -9.66 3.76 -4.53
C SER A 96 -9.88 4.16 -5.98
N PRO A 97 -11.15 4.34 -6.40
CA PRO A 97 -11.47 4.93 -7.70
C PRO A 97 -10.85 6.33 -7.80
N HIS A 98 -10.37 6.65 -8.99
CA HIS A 98 -9.78 7.95 -9.29
C HIS A 98 -10.29 8.46 -10.63
N THR A 99 -10.72 9.71 -10.64
CA THR A 99 -11.18 10.39 -11.86
C THR A 99 -10.32 11.63 -12.09
N ARG A 100 -9.86 11.79 -13.30
CA ARG A 100 -9.11 12.97 -13.72
C ARG A 100 -9.72 13.55 -14.98
N SER A 101 -10.05 14.81 -14.93
CA SER A 101 -10.60 15.53 -16.07
C SER A 101 -9.72 16.74 -16.40
N GLY A 102 -9.66 17.10 -17.67
CA GLY A 102 -8.88 18.23 -18.10
C GLY A 102 -8.85 18.40 -19.62
N TYR A 103 -8.30 19.53 -20.04
CA TYR A 103 -8.06 19.76 -21.45
C TYR A 103 -6.74 19.14 -21.87
N VAL A 104 -6.80 18.34 -22.93
CA VAL A 104 -5.61 17.80 -23.62
C VAL A 104 -5.53 18.42 -25.01
N GLN A 105 -4.32 18.71 -25.42
CA GLN A 105 -4.06 19.14 -26.78
C GLN A 105 -3.75 17.90 -27.61
N ARG A 106 -4.50 17.74 -28.72
CA ARG A 106 -4.27 16.70 -29.71
C ARG A 106 -4.12 17.31 -31.06
N ASP A 107 -3.19 16.80 -31.82
CA ASP A 107 -3.06 17.15 -33.22
C ASP A 107 -4.17 16.44 -34.01
N GLN A 108 -5.02 17.23 -34.65
CA GLN A 108 -6.10 16.75 -35.50
C GLN A 108 -5.81 17.06 -36.94
N GLU A 109 -5.90 16.03 -37.76
CA GLU A 109 -5.79 16.19 -39.21
C GLU A 109 -7.10 16.76 -39.75
N MET A 110 -7.00 17.83 -40.50
CA MET A 110 -8.10 18.51 -41.16
C MET A 110 -7.73 18.78 -42.61
N TYR A 111 -8.72 18.91 -43.46
CA TYR A 111 -8.52 19.37 -44.83
C TYR A 111 -8.88 20.87 -44.92
N ASP A 112 -7.98 21.64 -45.52
CA ASP A 112 -8.25 23.04 -45.78
C ASP A 112 -9.24 23.21 -46.95
N SER A 113 -9.65 24.45 -47.22
CA SER A 113 -10.55 24.76 -48.30
C SER A 113 -10.01 24.41 -49.71
N PHE A 114 -8.74 24.07 -49.81
CA PHE A 114 -8.06 23.63 -51.05
C PHE A 114 -7.84 22.13 -51.09
N GLY A 115 -8.42 21.36 -50.13
CA GLY A 115 -8.27 19.92 -50.06
C GLY A 115 -6.87 19.43 -49.58
N ARG A 116 -6.06 20.32 -49.04
CA ARG A 116 -4.75 19.96 -48.50
C ARG A 116 -4.86 19.51 -47.04
N ARG A 117 -4.15 18.45 -46.70
CA ARG A 117 -4.06 17.94 -45.34
C ARG A 117 -3.28 18.90 -44.46
N VAL A 118 -3.92 19.39 -43.42
CA VAL A 118 -3.32 20.30 -42.43
C VAL A 118 -3.49 19.68 -41.04
N VAL A 119 -2.43 19.67 -40.26
CA VAL A 119 -2.47 19.24 -38.86
C VAL A 119 -2.60 20.48 -37.97
N ARG A 120 -3.63 20.50 -37.16
CA ARG A 120 -3.85 21.60 -36.21
C ARG A 120 -4.01 21.07 -34.79
N PRO A 121 -3.38 21.70 -33.80
CA PRO A 121 -3.59 21.35 -32.41
C PRO A 121 -5.00 21.79 -31.95
N VAL A 122 -5.80 20.85 -31.53
CA VAL A 122 -7.16 21.08 -30.98
C VAL A 122 -7.15 20.77 -29.50
N ARG A 123 -7.73 21.65 -28.70
CA ARG A 123 -7.96 21.39 -27.28
C ARG A 123 -9.28 20.64 -27.12
N MET A 124 -9.20 19.47 -26.54
CA MET A 124 -10.37 18.64 -26.22
C MET A 124 -10.44 18.41 -24.72
N TYR A 125 -11.65 18.53 -24.18
CA TYR A 125 -11.89 18.13 -22.80
C TYR A 125 -11.98 16.60 -22.74
N MET A 126 -11.18 15.99 -21.87
CA MET A 126 -11.18 14.54 -21.67
C MET A 126 -11.40 14.22 -20.20
N GLU A 127 -12.31 13.31 -19.95
CA GLU A 127 -12.50 12.66 -18.67
C GLU A 127 -11.88 11.28 -18.73
N ARG A 128 -11.05 10.97 -17.74
CA ARG A 128 -10.44 9.65 -17.56
C ARG A 128 -10.84 9.12 -16.21
N LYS A 129 -11.20 7.85 -16.16
CA LYS A 129 -11.56 7.12 -14.94
C LYS A 129 -10.59 5.99 -14.74
N GLY A 130 -10.29 5.68 -13.50
CA GLY A 130 -9.38 4.59 -13.19
C GLY A 130 -9.26 4.40 -11.69
N PHE A 131 -8.07 4.02 -11.28
CA PHE A 131 -7.80 3.71 -9.88
C PHE A 131 -6.46 4.27 -9.46
N ILE A 132 -6.36 4.52 -8.17
CA ILE A 132 -5.14 4.91 -7.50
C ILE A 132 -4.83 3.92 -6.39
N LEU A 133 -3.58 3.51 -6.31
CA LEU A 133 -3.03 2.65 -5.27
C LEU A 133 -2.04 3.46 -4.44
N ARG A 134 -2.24 3.51 -3.13
CA ARG A 134 -1.37 4.21 -2.17
C ARG A 134 -0.96 3.25 -1.07
N PRO A 135 0.07 2.46 -1.27
CA PRO A 135 0.65 1.65 -0.21
C PRO A 135 1.63 2.47 0.62
N LYS A 136 1.65 2.19 1.92
CA LYS A 136 2.65 2.65 2.87
C LYS A 136 3.29 1.41 3.49
N PHE A 137 4.56 1.21 3.28
CA PHE A 137 5.35 0.14 3.90
C PHE A 137 6.07 0.65 5.13
N VAL A 138 6.05 -0.14 6.18
CA VAL A 138 6.74 0.13 7.43
C VAL A 138 7.67 -1.04 7.72
N PHE A 139 8.93 -0.72 7.93
CA PHE A 139 9.99 -1.69 8.21
C PHE A 139 10.34 -1.61 9.70
N ILE A 140 10.21 -2.73 10.40
CA ILE A 140 10.36 -2.81 11.84
C ILE A 140 11.47 -3.82 12.17
N ASP A 141 12.36 -3.43 13.06
CA ASP A 141 13.36 -4.34 13.62
C ASP A 141 12.69 -5.32 14.59
N GLY A 142 12.62 -6.59 14.24
CA GLY A 142 12.01 -7.62 15.09
C GLY A 142 12.67 -7.76 16.44
N ARG A 143 13.93 -7.38 16.60
CA ARG A 143 14.65 -7.47 17.88
C ARG A 143 14.20 -6.39 18.87
N THR A 144 13.95 -5.19 18.39
CA THR A 144 13.63 -4.03 19.22
C THR A 144 12.15 -3.65 19.19
N GLY A 145 11.43 -4.10 18.16
CA GLY A 145 10.07 -3.66 17.86
C GLY A 145 9.98 -2.23 17.32
N ALA A 146 11.11 -1.57 17.10
CA ALA A 146 11.14 -0.18 16.66
C ALA A 146 11.02 -0.07 15.14
N THR A 147 10.28 0.92 14.69
CA THR A 147 10.23 1.27 13.27
C THR A 147 11.59 1.81 12.82
N MET A 148 12.19 1.15 11.85
CA MET A 148 13.45 1.56 11.24
C MET A 148 13.23 2.59 10.14
N TYR A 149 12.22 2.37 9.33
CA TYR A 149 11.98 3.12 8.12
C TYR A 149 10.54 2.94 7.64
N SER A 150 10.00 3.96 7.00
CA SER A 150 8.70 3.87 6.33
C SER A 150 8.73 4.56 4.98
N GLU A 151 8.04 3.99 4.01
CA GLU A 151 7.97 4.51 2.66
C GLU A 151 6.56 4.43 2.09
N SER A 152 6.13 5.52 1.46
CA SER A 152 4.83 5.61 0.83
C SER A 152 5.00 5.73 -0.69
N TYR A 153 4.20 4.96 -1.41
CA TYR A 153 4.16 5.00 -2.86
C TYR A 153 2.78 5.46 -3.33
N ARG A 154 2.75 5.92 -4.55
CA ARG A 154 1.53 6.31 -5.23
C ARG A 154 1.62 5.91 -6.68
N GLU A 155 0.76 4.99 -7.06
CA GLU A 155 0.62 4.54 -8.44
C GLU A 155 -0.79 4.82 -8.92
N GLU A 156 -0.94 5.28 -10.17
CA GLU A 156 -2.24 5.53 -10.76
C GLU A 156 -2.36 4.91 -12.15
N ILE A 157 -3.55 4.45 -12.46
CA ILE A 157 -3.91 3.99 -13.79
C ILE A 157 -5.21 4.66 -14.22
N LEU A 158 -5.19 5.26 -15.40
CA LEU A 158 -6.31 6.00 -15.96
C LEU A 158 -6.65 5.47 -17.34
N TYR A 159 -7.92 5.19 -17.54
CA TYR A 159 -8.52 4.73 -18.78
C TYR A 159 -9.39 5.82 -19.40
N ASN A 160 -9.69 5.70 -20.68
CA ASN A 160 -10.69 6.56 -21.29
C ASN A 160 -12.07 6.30 -20.68
N ALA A 161 -12.89 7.32 -20.52
CA ALA A 161 -14.17 7.24 -19.85
C ALA A 161 -15.14 6.18 -20.44
N GLN A 162 -14.93 5.79 -21.70
CA GLN A 162 -15.73 4.79 -22.42
C GLN A 162 -15.20 3.34 -22.23
N GLN A 163 -14.04 3.17 -21.64
CA GLN A 163 -13.47 1.83 -21.40
C GLN A 163 -14.01 1.26 -20.11
N ASN A 164 -14.37 -0.02 -20.16
CA ASN A 164 -14.67 -0.74 -18.93
C ASN A 164 -13.38 -0.99 -18.17
N THR A 165 -13.33 -0.60 -16.90
CA THR A 165 -12.13 -0.67 -16.06
C THR A 165 -12.37 -1.65 -14.92
N PRO A 166 -11.96 -2.92 -15.06
CA PRO A 166 -12.12 -3.88 -13.99
C PRO A 166 -11.18 -3.53 -12.82
N ALA A 167 -11.76 -3.32 -11.65
CA ALA A 167 -11.00 -2.90 -10.46
C ALA A 167 -9.90 -3.90 -10.08
N LEU A 168 -10.20 -5.19 -10.14
CA LEU A 168 -9.26 -6.24 -9.76
C LEU A 168 -8.03 -6.29 -10.68
N SER A 169 -8.24 -6.22 -12.01
CA SER A 169 -7.12 -6.19 -12.96
C SER A 169 -6.26 -4.94 -12.79
N SER A 170 -6.90 -3.78 -12.54
CA SER A 170 -6.20 -2.53 -12.28
C SER A 170 -5.36 -2.59 -11.00
N TYR A 171 -5.88 -3.24 -9.96
CA TYR A 171 -5.14 -3.46 -8.72
C TYR A 171 -3.85 -4.27 -8.96
N PHE A 172 -3.96 -5.41 -9.67
CA PHE A 172 -2.79 -6.25 -9.95
C PHE A 172 -1.77 -5.54 -10.85
N GLU A 173 -2.23 -4.79 -11.86
CA GLU A 173 -1.34 -4.02 -12.72
C GLU A 173 -0.58 -2.95 -11.93
N LEU A 174 -1.24 -2.24 -11.02
CA LEU A 174 -0.59 -1.25 -10.16
C LEU A 174 0.39 -1.90 -9.17
N MET A 175 0.03 -3.06 -8.62
CA MET A 175 0.94 -3.83 -7.77
C MET A 175 2.18 -4.30 -8.52
N ASP A 176 2.03 -4.77 -9.77
CA ASP A 176 3.17 -5.21 -10.59
C ASP A 176 4.14 -4.05 -10.91
N ARG A 177 3.62 -2.84 -11.10
CA ARG A 177 4.46 -1.63 -11.27
C ARG A 177 5.20 -1.25 -9.99
N LEU A 178 4.59 -1.51 -8.83
CA LEU A 178 5.16 -1.19 -7.52
C LEU A 178 6.29 -2.14 -7.11
N VAL A 179 6.19 -3.42 -7.46
CA VAL A 179 7.12 -4.47 -7.02
C VAL A 179 8.60 -4.13 -7.30
N PRO A 180 9.00 -3.63 -8.47
CA PRO A 180 10.41 -3.26 -8.72
C PRO A 180 10.92 -2.18 -7.76
N ASN A 181 10.11 -1.15 -7.51
CA ASN A 181 10.46 -0.06 -6.60
C ASN A 181 10.61 -0.57 -5.17
N PHE A 182 9.67 -1.37 -4.70
CA PHE A 182 9.73 -2.01 -3.39
C PHE A 182 10.97 -2.92 -3.23
N LEU A 183 11.29 -3.73 -4.25
CA LEU A 183 12.48 -4.57 -4.23
C LEU A 183 13.78 -3.75 -4.21
N SER A 184 13.81 -2.63 -4.90
CA SER A 184 14.97 -1.73 -4.88
C SER A 184 15.21 -1.17 -3.48
N THR A 185 14.15 -0.81 -2.77
CA THR A 185 14.23 -0.34 -1.36
C THR A 185 14.81 -1.42 -0.44
N LEU A 186 14.37 -2.67 -0.59
CA LEU A 186 14.92 -3.79 0.19
C LEU A 186 16.39 -4.09 -0.15
N SER A 187 16.81 -3.89 -1.40
CA SER A 187 18.18 -4.20 -1.85
C SER A 187 19.16 -3.04 -1.63
N SER A 188 18.69 -1.80 -1.58
CA SER A 188 19.52 -0.58 -1.48
C SER A 188 20.22 -0.39 -0.13
N GLN A 189 19.94 -1.21 0.86
CA GLN A 189 20.55 -1.09 2.19
C GLN A 189 22.04 -1.51 2.24
N LYS A 190 22.64 -1.90 1.12
CA LYS A 190 24.08 -2.08 1.01
C LYS A 190 24.74 -0.90 0.31
N ILE A 191 24.68 0.29 0.88
CA ILE A 191 25.57 1.38 0.47
C ILE A 191 26.96 1.07 1.03
N LYS A 192 27.78 0.42 0.25
CA LYS A 192 29.24 0.41 0.46
C LYS A 192 29.75 1.81 0.09
N GLY A 193 29.76 2.71 1.06
CA GLY A 193 30.39 4.00 0.91
C GLY A 193 31.90 3.83 0.89
N THR A 194 32.53 4.02 -0.25
CA THR A 194 33.98 4.19 -0.32
C THR A 194 34.29 5.61 0.15
N ARG A 195 34.82 5.75 1.37
CA ARG A 195 35.35 7.04 1.82
C ARG A 195 36.73 7.23 1.18
N VAL A 196 36.85 8.18 0.27
CA VAL A 196 38.15 8.65 -0.19
C VAL A 196 38.65 9.64 0.85
N LEU A 197 39.67 9.26 1.61
CA LEU A 197 40.42 10.17 2.46
C LEU A 197 41.41 10.92 1.58
N LEU A 198 41.16 12.21 1.34
CA LEU A 198 42.16 13.11 0.80
C LEU A 198 43.24 13.34 1.87
N LYS A 199 44.45 12.99 1.57
CA LYS A 199 45.64 13.33 2.33
C LYS A 199 46.10 14.72 1.95
#